data_495f2ec81694f0cb3c82d6f105f1de0d
#
_entry.id   495f2ec81694f0cb3c82d6f105f1de0d
#
_cell.length_a   1.000
_cell.length_b   1.000
_cell.length_c   1.000
_cell.angle_alpha   90.00
_cell.angle_beta   90.00
_cell.angle_gamma   90.00
#
_symmetry.space_group_name_H-M   'P 1'
#
loop_
_entity.id
_entity.type
_entity.pdbx_description
1 polymer ?
#
loop_
_entity_poly.entity_id
_entity_poly.type
_entity_poly.pdbx_seq_one_letter_code
_entity_poly.pdbx_strand_id
1 'polypeptide(L)'
;MPAYNDAAFRQLFPAFSDTAKYPQATLQMYWDVASDYISTNDNPCNNLNGASLQLALDSMCAHLATLFTQDENNVMDGGSPGEAGGIEVSASVGAVSVSNLPPPIKDAWDYWLNQTQYGKQLLALLAVKAVGGFYVGGLPERQGFRKAGGVFW
;
A
#
# COMPACT_ATOMS: atom_id res chain seq x y z
N MET A 1 5.94 18.58 4.11
CA MET A 1 6.32 17.19 4.37
C MET A 1 5.12 16.50 4.99
N PRO A 2 4.75 15.30 4.54
CA PRO A 2 3.72 14.53 5.19
C PRO A 2 4.10 14.23 6.63
N ALA A 3 3.12 14.24 7.52
CA ALA A 3 3.32 13.97 8.94
C ALA A 3 2.13 13.17 9.45
N TYR A 4 2.37 12.30 10.43
CA TYR A 4 1.30 11.57 11.07
C TYR A 4 0.35 12.52 11.83
N ASN A 5 -0.92 12.36 11.58
CA ASN A 5 -1.98 13.08 12.29
C ASN A 5 -3.04 12.08 12.73
N ASP A 6 -3.04 11.72 14.01
CA ASP A 6 -3.93 10.71 14.58
C ASP A 6 -5.42 11.01 14.35
N ALA A 7 -5.83 12.26 14.54
CA ALA A 7 -7.23 12.64 14.36
C ALA A 7 -7.68 12.50 12.90
N ALA A 8 -6.86 12.95 11.94
CA ALA A 8 -7.14 12.83 10.52
C ALA A 8 -7.12 11.35 10.06
N PHE A 9 -6.16 10.57 10.57
CA PHE A 9 -6.04 9.14 10.28
C PHE A 9 -7.29 8.37 10.73
N ARG A 10 -7.75 8.58 11.97
CA ARG A 10 -8.95 7.91 12.50
C ARG A 10 -10.25 8.37 11.84
N GLN A 11 -10.28 9.61 11.38
CA GLN A 11 -11.40 10.12 10.58
C GLN A 11 -11.43 9.44 9.21
N LEU A 12 -10.29 9.24 8.57
CA LEU A 12 -10.17 8.56 7.29
C LEU A 12 -10.44 7.06 7.40
N PHE A 13 -9.98 6.44 8.48
CA PHE A 13 -10.12 5.00 8.75
C PHE A 13 -10.84 4.74 10.08
N PRO A 14 -12.19 4.79 10.12
CA PRO A 14 -12.97 4.62 11.34
C PRO A 14 -12.77 3.28 12.06
N ALA A 15 -12.28 2.26 11.36
CA ALA A 15 -11.93 0.97 11.96
C ALA A 15 -10.85 1.07 13.06
N PHE A 16 -10.03 2.12 13.04
CA PHE A 16 -8.99 2.39 14.03
C PHE A 16 -9.41 3.42 15.08
N SER A 17 -10.71 3.70 15.22
CA SER A 17 -11.22 4.68 16.20
C SER A 17 -11.05 4.25 17.66
N ASP A 18 -10.99 2.95 17.91
CA ASP A 18 -10.78 2.41 19.25
C ASP A 18 -9.33 2.65 19.72
N THR A 19 -9.16 3.62 20.61
CA THR A 19 -7.85 4.00 21.16
C THR A 19 -7.26 2.98 22.13
N ALA A 20 -8.10 2.10 22.71
CA ALA A 20 -7.63 1.04 23.58
C ALA A 20 -6.98 -0.09 22.78
N LYS A 21 -7.58 -0.43 21.62
CA LYS A 21 -7.03 -1.44 20.70
C LYS A 21 -5.89 -0.89 19.86
N TYR A 22 -5.97 0.37 19.44
CA TYR A 22 -4.99 1.02 18.59
C TYR A 22 -4.48 2.31 19.25
N PRO A 23 -3.54 2.22 20.20
CA PRO A 23 -2.94 3.40 20.81
C PRO A 23 -2.24 4.28 19.77
N GLN A 24 -2.28 5.59 19.97
CA GLN A 24 -1.62 6.55 19.08
C GLN A 24 -0.14 6.24 18.87
N ALA A 25 0.56 5.86 19.94
CA ALA A 25 2.00 5.53 19.87
C ALA A 25 2.27 4.34 18.93
N THR A 26 1.40 3.33 18.93
CA THR A 26 1.51 2.16 18.05
C THR A 26 1.25 2.54 16.59
N LEU A 27 0.23 3.35 16.33
CA LEU A 27 -0.06 3.83 14.98
C LEU A 27 1.03 4.75 14.46
N GLN A 28 1.61 5.60 15.31
CA GLN A 28 2.79 6.41 14.95
C GLN A 28 3.98 5.52 14.53
N MET A 29 4.23 4.45 15.28
CA MET A 29 5.31 3.50 14.92
C MET A 29 5.04 2.84 13.56
N TYR A 30 3.81 2.42 13.28
CA TYR A 30 3.47 1.86 11.97
C TYR A 30 3.58 2.89 10.85
N TRP A 31 3.28 4.15 11.13
CA TRP A 31 3.46 5.22 10.17
C TRP A 31 4.94 5.50 9.89
N ASP A 32 5.79 5.44 10.90
CA ASP A 32 7.24 5.56 10.74
C ASP A 32 7.78 4.41 9.88
N VAL A 33 7.34 3.17 10.11
CA VAL A 33 7.66 2.02 9.24
C VAL A 33 7.12 2.21 7.84
N ALA A 34 5.90 2.75 7.66
CA ALA A 34 5.35 3.05 6.35
C ALA A 34 6.22 4.05 5.56
N SER A 35 6.90 4.96 6.24
CA SER A 35 7.83 5.92 5.63
C SER A 35 9.10 5.28 5.08
N ASP A 36 9.45 4.08 5.50
CA ASP A 36 10.57 3.30 4.93
C ASP A 36 10.18 2.66 3.59
N TYR A 37 8.89 2.31 3.43
CA TYR A 37 8.38 1.76 2.16
C TYR A 37 8.04 2.83 1.14
N ILE A 38 7.56 3.99 1.59
CA ILE A 38 7.09 5.09 0.73
C ILE A 38 7.87 6.34 1.11
N SER A 39 8.63 6.86 0.15
CA SER A 39 9.41 8.09 0.37
C SER A 39 8.53 9.26 0.81
N THR A 40 8.91 9.91 1.90
CA THR A 40 8.23 11.10 2.43
C THR A 40 8.61 12.41 1.71
N ASN A 41 9.41 12.31 0.64
CA ASN A 41 9.84 13.46 -0.13
C ASN A 41 8.68 14.03 -0.96
N ASP A 42 8.08 15.09 -0.45
CA ASP A 42 6.98 15.79 -1.10
C ASP A 42 7.51 16.80 -2.12
N ASN A 43 7.72 16.31 -3.33
CA ASN A 43 8.17 17.12 -4.45
C ASN A 43 7.10 17.09 -5.56
N PRO A 44 6.70 18.25 -6.12
CA PRO A 44 5.75 18.29 -7.24
C PRO A 44 6.14 17.47 -8.47
N CYS A 45 7.42 17.14 -8.61
CA CYS A 45 7.91 16.29 -9.70
C CYS A 45 7.73 14.79 -9.43
N ASN A 46 7.39 14.41 -8.20
CA ASN A 46 7.14 13.02 -7.85
C ASN A 46 5.71 12.62 -8.23
N ASN A 47 5.51 11.38 -8.63
CA ASN A 47 4.18 10.84 -8.93
C ASN A 47 3.26 10.88 -7.69
N LEU A 48 3.82 10.61 -6.52
CA LEU A 48 3.15 10.81 -5.24
C LEU A 48 3.62 12.12 -4.63
N ASN A 49 2.69 13.07 -4.46
CA ASN A 49 2.93 14.36 -3.84
C ASN A 49 1.68 14.88 -3.13
N GLY A 50 1.84 15.82 -2.20
CA GLY A 50 0.75 16.45 -1.47
C GLY A 50 -0.20 15.45 -0.82
N ALA A 51 -1.50 15.63 -1.07
CA ALA A 51 -2.54 14.77 -0.48
C ALA A 51 -2.46 13.30 -0.91
N SER A 52 -1.98 13.01 -2.13
CA SER A 52 -1.84 11.62 -2.58
C SER A 52 -0.68 10.89 -1.89
N LEU A 53 0.38 11.60 -1.54
CA LEU A 53 1.48 11.06 -0.76
C LEU A 53 1.04 10.79 0.69
N GLN A 54 0.30 11.73 1.30
CA GLN A 54 -0.28 11.53 2.63
C GLN A 54 -1.21 10.32 2.65
N LEU A 55 -2.13 10.21 1.68
CA LEU A 55 -3.04 9.07 1.56
C LEU A 55 -2.31 7.75 1.38
N ALA A 56 -1.22 7.72 0.61
CA ALA A 56 -0.42 6.51 0.43
C ALA A 56 0.23 6.06 1.73
N LEU A 57 0.82 6.99 2.50
CA LEU A 57 1.43 6.70 3.80
C LEU A 57 0.38 6.24 4.83
N ASP A 58 -0.76 6.92 4.89
CA ASP A 58 -1.85 6.55 5.80
C ASP A 58 -2.44 5.18 5.44
N SER A 59 -2.60 4.87 4.14
CA SER A 59 -3.07 3.55 3.69
C SER A 59 -2.07 2.43 4.00
N MET A 60 -0.76 2.71 3.86
CA MET A 60 0.30 1.77 4.23
C MET A 60 0.32 1.54 5.75
N CYS A 61 0.20 2.60 6.54
CA CYS A 61 0.07 2.51 8.00
C CYS A 61 -1.13 1.64 8.41
N ALA A 62 -2.30 1.86 7.80
CA ALA A 62 -3.50 1.07 8.05
C ALA A 62 -3.34 -0.40 7.63
N HIS A 63 -2.64 -0.67 6.53
CA HIS A 63 -2.29 -2.02 6.08
C HIS A 63 -1.44 -2.75 7.12
N LEU A 64 -0.34 -2.13 7.56
CA LEU A 64 0.55 -2.69 8.58
C LEU A 64 -0.18 -2.92 9.90
N ALA A 65 -0.94 -1.94 10.38
CA ALA A 65 -1.72 -2.06 11.60
C ALA A 65 -2.72 -3.22 11.54
N THR A 66 -3.33 -3.47 10.39
CA THR A 66 -4.26 -4.59 10.19
C THR A 66 -3.54 -5.93 10.20
N LEU A 67 -2.41 -6.06 9.51
CA LEU A 67 -1.63 -7.29 9.47
C LEU A 67 -1.15 -7.69 10.86
N PHE A 68 -0.51 -6.78 11.58
CA PHE A 68 0.01 -7.08 12.92
C PHE A 68 -1.11 -7.41 13.92
N THR A 69 -2.29 -6.78 13.79
CA THR A 69 -3.43 -7.13 14.65
C THR A 69 -4.05 -8.49 14.29
N GLN A 70 -3.99 -8.89 13.01
CA GLN A 70 -4.41 -10.23 12.59
C GLN A 70 -3.50 -11.30 13.17
N ASP A 71 -2.18 -11.07 13.18
CA ASP A 71 -1.21 -11.98 13.78
C ASP A 71 -1.46 -12.16 15.28
N GLU A 72 -1.77 -11.09 16.01
CA GLU A 72 -2.12 -11.18 17.43
C GLU A 72 -3.40 -12.01 17.67
N ASN A 73 -4.42 -11.84 16.85
CA ASN A 73 -5.65 -12.62 16.93
C ASN A 73 -5.41 -14.09 16.57
N ASN A 74 -4.60 -14.39 15.58
CA ASN A 74 -4.24 -15.76 15.21
C ASN A 74 -3.48 -16.47 16.32
N VAL A 75 -2.57 -15.78 17.01
CA VAL A 75 -1.85 -16.33 18.16
C VAL A 75 -2.80 -16.65 19.32
N MET A 76 -3.81 -15.80 19.56
CA MET A 76 -4.83 -16.04 20.60
C MET A 76 -5.74 -17.23 20.26
N ASP A 77 -5.95 -17.51 18.97
CA ASP A 77 -6.79 -18.62 18.48
C ASP A 77 -5.99 -19.90 18.22
N GLY A 78 -4.71 -19.96 18.66
CA GLY A 78 -3.83 -21.13 18.59
C GLY A 78 -3.01 -21.23 17.32
N GLY A 79 -2.95 -20.20 16.50
CA GLY A 79 -2.07 -20.08 15.36
C GLY A 79 -0.63 -19.73 15.77
N SER A 80 0.32 -19.98 14.88
CA SER A 80 1.72 -19.59 15.08
C SER A 80 1.92 -18.11 14.79
N PRO A 81 2.79 -17.40 15.56
CA PRO A 81 3.15 -16.02 15.25
C PRO A 81 3.75 -15.91 13.83
N GLY A 82 3.29 -14.96 13.04
CA GLY A 82 3.77 -14.76 11.68
C GLY A 82 3.10 -15.64 10.62
N GLU A 83 2.09 -16.42 11.00
CA GLU A 83 1.25 -17.14 10.04
C GLU A 83 0.25 -16.14 9.44
N ALA A 84 0.68 -15.44 8.41
CA ALA A 84 -0.17 -14.49 7.69
C ALA A 84 -1.35 -15.25 7.08
N GLY A 85 -2.56 -14.82 7.39
CA GLY A 85 -3.76 -15.31 6.74
C GLY A 85 -3.66 -15.10 5.24
N GLY A 86 -3.43 -16.18 4.50
CA GLY A 86 -3.37 -16.12 3.04
C GLY A 86 -4.71 -15.67 2.45
N ILE A 87 -4.72 -15.33 1.18
CA ILE A 87 -5.95 -15.02 0.46
C ILE A 87 -6.79 -16.31 0.37
N GLU A 88 -7.91 -16.34 1.08
CA GLU A 88 -8.82 -17.49 1.00
C GLU A 88 -9.45 -17.59 -0.39
N VAL A 89 -9.04 -18.60 -1.12
CA VAL A 89 -9.55 -18.88 -2.47
C VAL A 89 -10.82 -19.73 -2.42
N SER A 90 -10.93 -20.59 -1.41
CA SER A 90 -12.11 -21.44 -1.23
C SER A 90 -12.35 -21.78 0.23
N ALA A 91 -13.59 -21.75 0.63
CA ALA A 91 -14.06 -22.25 1.92
C ALA A 91 -15.23 -23.18 1.73
N SER A 92 -15.29 -24.28 2.49
CA SER A 92 -16.42 -25.21 2.47
C SER A 92 -16.89 -25.50 3.89
N VAL A 93 -18.19 -25.37 4.11
CA VAL A 93 -18.85 -25.75 5.36
C VAL A 93 -20.03 -26.64 5.03
N GLY A 94 -19.91 -27.94 5.33
CA GLY A 94 -20.93 -28.91 4.99
C GLY A 94 -21.18 -29.05 3.49
N ALA A 95 -22.40 -28.83 3.01
CA ALA A 95 -22.76 -28.93 1.60
C ALA A 95 -22.61 -27.59 0.84
N VAL A 96 -22.13 -26.54 1.50
CA VAL A 96 -21.96 -25.22 0.89
C VAL A 96 -20.47 -24.99 0.68
N SER A 97 -20.07 -24.76 -0.57
CA SER A 97 -18.71 -24.33 -0.95
C SER A 97 -18.76 -22.95 -1.57
N VAL A 98 -17.91 -22.06 -1.11
CA VAL A 98 -17.71 -20.72 -1.66
C VAL A 98 -16.30 -20.67 -2.24
N SER A 99 -16.16 -20.28 -3.49
CA SER A 99 -14.87 -20.04 -4.12
C SER A 99 -14.78 -18.57 -4.54
N ASN A 100 -13.70 -17.92 -4.12
CA ASN A 100 -13.40 -16.56 -4.51
C ASN A 100 -12.36 -16.56 -5.64
N LEU A 101 -12.56 -15.72 -6.63
CA LEU A 101 -11.55 -15.52 -7.67
C LEU A 101 -10.36 -14.77 -7.05
N PRO A 102 -9.15 -15.35 -7.06
CA PRO A 102 -7.98 -14.64 -6.55
C PRO A 102 -7.71 -13.39 -7.37
N PRO A 103 -7.29 -12.29 -6.74
CA PRO A 103 -6.90 -11.10 -7.47
C PRO A 103 -5.72 -11.40 -8.39
N PRO A 104 -5.58 -10.73 -9.54
CA PRO A 104 -4.44 -10.89 -10.43
C PRO A 104 -3.16 -10.39 -9.73
N ILE A 105 -2.34 -11.32 -9.28
CA ILE A 105 -1.09 -11.05 -8.56
C ILE A 105 0.06 -11.12 -9.56
N LYS A 106 0.86 -10.05 -9.64
CA LYS A 106 2.02 -9.97 -10.53
C LYS A 106 3.32 -10.37 -9.85
N ASP A 107 3.48 -9.96 -8.59
CA ASP A 107 4.70 -10.18 -7.82
C ASP A 107 4.40 -10.33 -6.32
N ALA A 108 5.45 -10.56 -5.52
CA ALA A 108 5.34 -10.71 -4.07
C ALA A 108 4.81 -9.46 -3.36
N TRP A 109 5.10 -8.27 -3.91
CA TRP A 109 4.61 -7.01 -3.39
C TRP A 109 3.10 -6.88 -3.58
N ASP A 110 2.61 -7.18 -4.78
CA ASP A 110 1.18 -7.22 -5.08
C ASP A 110 0.47 -8.24 -4.17
N TYR A 111 1.08 -9.43 -3.96
CA TYR A 111 0.52 -10.43 -3.07
C TYR A 111 0.37 -9.90 -1.65
N TRP A 112 1.43 -9.31 -1.11
CA TRP A 112 1.44 -8.78 0.25
C TRP A 112 0.40 -7.67 0.44
N LEU A 113 0.34 -6.68 -0.45
CA LEU A 113 -0.64 -5.61 -0.38
C LEU A 113 -2.08 -6.11 -0.58
N ASN A 114 -2.29 -7.17 -1.34
CA ASN A 114 -3.63 -7.74 -1.54
C ASN A 114 -4.21 -8.44 -0.30
N GLN A 115 -3.44 -8.66 0.75
CA GLN A 115 -3.91 -9.28 1.99
C GLN A 115 -4.92 -8.41 2.77
N THR A 116 -4.88 -7.10 2.60
CA THR A 116 -5.82 -6.20 3.27
C THR A 116 -6.54 -5.26 2.28
N GLN A 117 -7.70 -4.76 2.70
CA GLN A 117 -8.43 -3.75 1.90
C GLN A 117 -7.65 -2.44 1.75
N TYR A 118 -6.85 -2.06 2.75
CA TYR A 118 -6.02 -0.84 2.73
C TYR A 118 -4.84 -0.98 1.77
N GLY A 119 -4.22 -2.15 1.73
CA GLY A 119 -3.19 -2.45 0.75
C GLY A 119 -3.73 -2.48 -0.69
N LYS A 120 -4.93 -3.02 -0.91
CA LYS A 120 -5.62 -2.95 -2.22
C LYS A 120 -5.91 -1.52 -2.65
N GLN A 121 -6.32 -0.66 -1.70
CA GLN A 121 -6.51 0.76 -1.96
C GLN A 121 -5.21 1.45 -2.35
N LEU A 122 -4.12 1.13 -1.65
CA LEU A 122 -2.78 1.62 -1.98
C LEU A 122 -2.35 1.18 -3.38
N LEU A 123 -2.53 -0.10 -3.74
CA LEU A 123 -2.22 -0.60 -5.10
C LEU A 123 -3.02 0.16 -6.17
N ALA A 124 -4.30 0.39 -5.94
CA ALA A 124 -5.14 1.16 -6.86
C ALA A 124 -4.63 2.60 -7.01
N LEU A 125 -4.25 3.25 -5.91
CA LEU A 125 -3.67 4.59 -5.94
C LEU A 125 -2.35 4.61 -6.73
N LEU A 126 -1.46 3.66 -6.47
CA LEU A 126 -0.17 3.54 -7.16
C LEU A 126 -0.37 3.27 -8.66
N ALA A 127 -1.32 2.41 -9.03
CA ALA A 127 -1.63 2.13 -10.43
C ALA A 127 -2.09 3.39 -11.17
N VAL A 128 -3.00 4.18 -10.57
CA VAL A 128 -3.46 5.45 -11.17
C VAL A 128 -2.30 6.45 -11.31
N LYS A 129 -1.44 6.54 -10.31
CA LYS A 129 -0.30 7.46 -10.33
C LYS A 129 0.81 7.00 -11.28
N ALA A 130 1.02 5.69 -11.42
CA ALA A 130 1.98 5.15 -12.39
C ALA A 130 1.59 5.47 -13.85
N VAL A 131 0.30 5.44 -14.16
CA VAL A 131 -0.20 5.82 -15.49
C VAL A 131 0.00 7.31 -15.78
N GLY A 132 0.01 8.15 -14.73
CA GLY A 132 0.26 9.60 -14.86
C GLY A 132 1.68 9.98 -15.27
N GLY A 133 2.62 9.05 -15.21
CA GLY A 133 3.98 9.21 -15.69
C GLY A 133 4.12 9.07 -17.21
N PHE A 134 3.11 9.40 -17.97
CA PHE A 134 3.19 9.43 -19.41
C PHE A 134 4.08 10.60 -19.85
N TYR A 135 5.33 10.29 -20.01
CA TYR A 135 6.27 11.22 -20.61
C TYR A 135 5.93 11.33 -22.10
N VAL A 136 5.24 12.37 -22.47
CA VAL A 136 5.10 12.77 -23.86
C VAL A 136 6.44 13.37 -24.28
N GLY A 137 7.27 12.52 -24.57
CA GLY A 137 8.58 12.70 -24.69
C GLY A 137 9.14 13.68 -25.60
N GLY A 138 9.52 14.14 -25.40
CA GLY A 138 10.04 14.74 -26.35
C GLY A 138 11.42 15.11 -26.38
N LEU A 139 11.83 16.17 -25.79
CA LEU A 139 13.13 16.74 -26.05
C LEU A 139 14.32 15.88 -25.59
N PRO A 140 14.33 15.23 -24.42
CA PRO A 140 15.47 14.41 -24.04
C PRO A 140 15.65 13.16 -24.91
N GLU A 141 14.54 12.56 -25.29
CA GLU A 141 14.54 11.39 -26.15
C GLU A 141 15.01 11.75 -27.56
N ARG A 142 14.52 12.86 -28.06
CA ARG A 142 15.03 13.41 -29.32
C ARG A 142 16.51 13.81 -29.26
N GLN A 143 16.96 14.30 -28.14
CA GLN A 143 18.38 14.60 -27.94
C GLN A 143 19.23 13.33 -27.88
N GLY A 144 18.74 12.30 -27.15
CA GLY A 144 19.38 10.99 -27.13
C GLY A 144 19.45 10.36 -28.51
N PHE A 145 18.36 10.40 -29.26
CA PHE A 145 18.31 9.88 -30.62
C PHE A 145 19.17 10.71 -31.58
N ARG A 146 19.15 12.03 -31.44
CA ARG A 146 20.02 12.89 -32.25
C ARG A 146 21.49 12.67 -31.96
N LYS A 147 21.87 12.44 -30.72
CA LYS A 147 23.23 12.06 -30.37
C LYS A 147 23.61 10.71 -30.94
N ALA A 148 22.72 9.76 -30.92
CA ALA A 148 22.92 8.46 -31.53
C ALA A 148 22.89 8.56 -33.04
N GLY A 149 21.94 9.32 -33.60
CA GLY A 149 21.81 9.54 -35.03
C GLY A 149 22.83 10.48 -35.61
N GLY A 150 23.30 11.42 -34.81
CA GLY A 150 24.39 12.33 -35.24
C GLY A 150 25.70 11.63 -35.50
N VAL A 151 25.74 10.38 -35.19
CA VAL A 151 26.86 9.52 -35.49
C VAL A 151 26.79 8.96 -36.91
N PHE A 152 25.67 9.12 -37.57
CA PHE A 152 25.43 8.54 -38.92
C PHE A 152 25.66 9.50 -40.08
N TRP A 153 26.53 10.46 -39.88
CA TRP A 153 26.93 11.37 -40.92
C TRP A 153 28.42 11.51 -41.02
#